data_245c3b306079ce933b3ed3fb70643885
#
_entry.id   245c3b306079ce933b3ed3fb70643885
#
_cell.length_a   1.000
_cell.length_b   1.000
_cell.length_c   1.000
_cell.angle_alpha   90.00
_cell.angle_beta   90.00
_cell.angle_gamma   90.00
#
_symmetry.space_group_name_H-M   'P 1'
#
loop_
_entity.id
_entity.type
_entity.pdbx_description
1 polymer ?
#
loop_
_entity_poly.entity_id
_entity_poly.type
_entity_poly.pdbx_seq_one_letter_code
_entity_poly.pdbx_strand_id
1 'polypeptide(L)'
;MKSIKLFLMIALTAGLFAGCKPETTGELGEPSDKLQGMGGTWELTSFIQQDPNNPVLEERDLSEFYLVSGVEPMRITLDVPTQTYSVTITEGKNFFGESGTWTLDDNLAPSSITLMNANDTLELFLGNMVLPTSNNMGLQYHRVCSDDFKNVIYKFNFQRI
;
A
#
# COMPACT_ATOMS: atom_id res chain seq x y z
N MET A 1 2.69 62.08 -29.82
CA MET A 1 2.01 60.84 -30.20
C MET A 1 2.84 59.53 -29.95
N LYS A 2 4.18 59.56 -29.98
CA LYS A 2 5.04 58.39 -29.69
C LYS A 2 4.99 57.95 -28.21
N SER A 3 4.94 58.90 -27.26
CA SER A 3 4.95 58.61 -25.82
C SER A 3 3.66 57.93 -25.32
N ILE A 4 2.51 58.27 -25.90
CA ILE A 4 1.22 57.66 -25.51
C ILE A 4 1.13 56.17 -25.91
N LYS A 5 1.71 55.82 -27.06
CA LYS A 5 1.76 54.40 -27.51
C LYS A 5 2.65 53.55 -26.62
N LEU A 6 3.74 54.13 -26.09
CA LEU A 6 4.64 53.41 -25.18
C LEU A 6 3.98 53.14 -23.82
N PHE A 7 3.25 54.14 -23.28
CA PHE A 7 2.50 53.98 -22.03
C PHE A 7 1.39 52.94 -22.15
N LEU A 8 0.70 52.90 -23.29
CA LEU A 8 -0.37 51.93 -23.53
C LEU A 8 0.19 50.50 -23.64
N MET A 9 1.36 50.28 -24.22
CA MET A 9 2.03 48.99 -24.28
C MET A 9 2.48 48.49 -22.91
N ILE A 10 3.02 49.36 -22.06
CA ILE A 10 3.47 49.01 -20.71
C ILE A 10 2.26 48.64 -19.81
N ALA A 11 1.15 49.38 -19.95
CA ALA A 11 -0.07 49.06 -19.20
C ALA A 11 -0.70 47.71 -19.62
N LEU A 12 -0.63 47.34 -20.89
CA LEU A 12 -1.14 46.11 -21.40
C LEU A 12 -0.30 44.90 -20.94
N THR A 13 1.04 45.04 -20.86
CA THR A 13 1.91 43.98 -20.36
C THR A 13 1.81 43.78 -18.84
N ALA A 14 1.58 44.82 -18.06
CA ALA A 14 1.39 44.73 -16.61
C ALA A 14 0.09 43.98 -16.23
N GLY A 15 -0.94 44.07 -17.06
CA GLY A 15 -2.21 43.36 -16.84
C GLY A 15 -2.14 41.84 -17.06
N LEU A 16 -1.14 41.35 -17.80
CA LEU A 16 -0.96 39.91 -18.06
C LEU A 16 -0.26 39.16 -16.93
N PHE A 17 0.35 39.86 -15.98
CA PHE A 17 0.98 39.27 -14.80
C PHE A 17 0.07 39.26 -13.56
N ALA A 18 -1.17 39.70 -13.64
CA ALA A 18 -2.18 39.42 -12.63
C ALA A 18 -2.59 37.94 -12.75
N GLY A 19 -1.60 37.06 -12.64
CA GLY A 19 -1.81 35.60 -12.64
C GLY A 19 -2.78 35.26 -11.53
N CYS A 20 -3.78 34.47 -11.87
CA CYS A 20 -4.65 33.80 -10.90
C CYS A 20 -3.78 33.19 -9.82
N LYS A 21 -3.76 33.80 -8.62
CA LYS A 21 -3.34 33.02 -7.45
C LYS A 21 -4.36 31.93 -7.34
N PRO A 22 -3.95 30.62 -7.43
CA PRO A 22 -4.88 29.57 -7.10
C PRO A 22 -5.39 29.87 -5.69
N GLU A 23 -6.68 30.06 -5.52
CA GLU A 23 -7.27 30.12 -4.19
C GLU A 23 -6.92 28.79 -3.54
N THR A 24 -6.08 28.81 -2.53
CA THR A 24 -5.86 27.67 -1.66
C THR A 24 -7.18 27.47 -0.93
N THR A 25 -8.01 26.58 -1.49
CA THR A 25 -9.31 26.24 -0.90
C THR A 25 -9.06 25.51 0.39
N GLY A 26 -9.09 26.23 1.50
CA GLY A 26 -9.08 25.66 2.85
C GLY A 26 -7.69 25.22 3.33
N GLU A 27 -7.57 25.06 4.61
CA GLU A 27 -6.44 24.36 5.22
C GLU A 27 -6.53 22.89 4.83
N LEU A 28 -5.42 22.32 4.36
CA LEU A 28 -5.29 20.87 4.25
C LEU A 28 -5.51 20.32 5.66
N GLY A 29 -6.53 19.49 5.84
CA GLY A 29 -6.77 18.82 7.11
C GLY A 29 -5.53 18.08 7.60
N GLU A 30 -5.52 17.70 8.86
CA GLU A 30 -4.41 16.90 9.42
C GLU A 30 -4.12 15.68 8.55
N PRO A 31 -2.85 15.32 8.35
CA PRO A 31 -2.48 14.11 7.61
C PRO A 31 -3.19 12.88 8.19
N SER A 32 -3.77 12.04 7.33
CA SER A 32 -4.38 10.79 7.78
C SER A 32 -3.35 9.91 8.46
N ASP A 33 -3.65 9.40 9.63
CA ASP A 33 -2.82 8.44 10.34
C ASP A 33 -2.85 7.07 9.61
N LYS A 34 -1.77 6.77 8.88
CA LYS A 34 -1.65 5.52 8.13
C LYS A 34 -1.49 4.31 9.04
N LEU A 35 -0.87 4.50 10.20
CA LEU A 35 -0.73 3.45 11.20
C LEU A 35 -2.11 2.96 11.67
N GLN A 36 -3.03 3.89 11.96
CA GLN A 36 -4.41 3.55 12.31
C GLN A 36 -5.14 2.86 11.15
N GLY A 37 -4.80 3.21 9.92
CA GLY A 37 -5.32 2.56 8.73
C GLY A 37 -4.97 1.08 8.63
N MET A 38 -3.81 0.68 9.11
CA MET A 38 -3.38 -0.73 9.08
C MET A 38 -4.10 -1.62 10.10
N GLY A 39 -4.55 -1.04 11.22
CA GLY A 39 -5.16 -1.79 12.33
C GLY A 39 -6.45 -2.49 11.96
N GLY A 40 -6.73 -3.62 12.63
CA GLY A 40 -7.95 -4.40 12.44
C GLY A 40 -7.70 -5.81 11.93
N THR A 41 -8.79 -6.52 11.64
CA THR A 41 -8.75 -7.88 11.08
C THR A 41 -9.00 -7.84 9.59
N TRP A 42 -8.13 -8.50 8.86
CA TRP A 42 -8.10 -8.54 7.41
C TRP A 42 -8.22 -9.98 6.93
N GLU A 43 -9.22 -10.24 6.10
CA GLU A 43 -9.50 -11.56 5.54
C GLU A 43 -8.98 -11.64 4.10
N LEU A 44 -8.27 -12.71 3.76
CA LEU A 44 -7.72 -12.94 2.42
C LEU A 44 -8.86 -13.12 1.41
N THR A 45 -8.80 -12.36 0.31
CA THR A 45 -9.76 -12.44 -0.80
C THR A 45 -9.15 -12.95 -2.09
N SER A 46 -7.84 -12.80 -2.28
CA SER A 46 -7.12 -13.43 -3.39
C SER A 46 -5.64 -13.58 -3.11
N PHE A 47 -5.04 -14.60 -3.75
CA PHE A 47 -3.61 -14.89 -3.70
C PHE A 47 -3.10 -15.13 -5.11
N ILE A 48 -2.18 -14.26 -5.57
CA ILE A 48 -1.66 -14.27 -6.94
C ILE A 48 -0.15 -14.43 -6.89
N GLN A 49 0.37 -15.33 -7.70
CA GLN A 49 1.80 -15.46 -7.98
C GLN A 49 2.10 -14.71 -9.28
N GLN A 50 3.06 -13.79 -9.24
CA GLN A 50 3.56 -13.10 -10.41
C GLN A 50 5.01 -13.51 -10.67
N ASP A 51 5.31 -13.85 -11.92
CA ASP A 51 6.67 -14.04 -12.42
C ASP A 51 7.02 -12.89 -13.38
N PRO A 52 7.74 -11.86 -12.92
CA PRO A 52 8.07 -10.70 -13.74
C PRO A 52 9.01 -11.02 -14.90
N ASN A 53 9.59 -12.23 -14.95
CA ASN A 53 10.50 -12.66 -16.00
C ASN A 53 9.80 -13.53 -17.06
N ASN A 54 8.51 -13.87 -16.86
CA ASN A 54 7.74 -14.69 -17.79
C ASN A 54 6.76 -13.83 -18.61
N PRO A 55 7.08 -13.48 -19.87
CA PRO A 55 6.23 -12.59 -20.67
C PRO A 55 4.95 -13.26 -21.19
N VAL A 56 4.82 -14.59 -21.05
CA VAL A 56 3.67 -15.37 -21.56
C VAL A 56 2.64 -15.62 -20.48
N LEU A 57 3.09 -15.88 -19.25
CA LEU A 57 2.23 -16.13 -18.09
C LEU A 57 2.77 -15.32 -16.91
N GLU A 58 2.52 -14.01 -16.93
CA GLU A 58 3.00 -13.11 -15.91
C GLU A 58 2.34 -13.35 -14.55
N GLU A 59 1.04 -13.63 -14.53
CA GLU A 59 0.28 -13.85 -13.30
C GLU A 59 -0.43 -15.21 -13.30
N ARG A 60 -0.44 -15.83 -12.12
CA ARG A 60 -1.18 -17.06 -11.84
C ARG A 60 -2.01 -16.90 -10.59
N ASP A 61 -3.31 -17.06 -10.69
CA ASP A 61 -4.22 -17.09 -9.55
C ASP A 61 -4.05 -18.41 -8.79
N LEU A 62 -3.70 -18.33 -7.54
CA LEU A 62 -3.52 -19.43 -6.59
C LEU A 62 -4.51 -19.34 -5.43
N SER A 63 -5.56 -18.53 -5.56
CA SER A 63 -6.54 -18.30 -4.49
C SER A 63 -7.22 -19.59 -4.03
N GLU A 64 -7.39 -20.57 -4.92
CA GLU A 64 -8.01 -21.87 -4.61
C GLU A 64 -7.31 -22.64 -3.48
N PHE A 65 -6.00 -22.39 -3.25
CA PHE A 65 -5.24 -23.03 -2.17
C PHE A 65 -5.53 -22.44 -0.78
N TYR A 66 -6.22 -21.30 -0.71
CA TYR A 66 -6.55 -20.59 0.52
C TYR A 66 -8.04 -20.38 0.71
N LEU A 67 -8.79 -20.30 -0.40
CA LEU A 67 -10.22 -19.98 -0.41
C LEU A 67 -11.02 -21.26 -0.72
N VAL A 68 -10.86 -22.26 0.15
CA VAL A 68 -11.56 -23.54 0.03
C VAL A 68 -13.00 -23.40 0.52
N SER A 69 -13.97 -23.89 -0.27
CA SER A 69 -15.38 -23.81 0.10
C SER A 69 -15.67 -24.54 1.42
N GLY A 70 -16.33 -23.83 2.34
CA GLY A 70 -16.66 -24.35 3.67
C GLY A 70 -15.51 -24.28 4.70
N VAL A 71 -14.39 -23.69 4.33
CA VAL A 71 -13.24 -23.43 5.22
C VAL A 71 -13.09 -21.93 5.42
N GLU A 72 -12.79 -21.52 6.65
CA GLU A 72 -12.51 -20.09 6.92
C GLU A 72 -11.24 -19.63 6.21
N PRO A 73 -11.31 -18.51 5.46
CA PRO A 73 -10.16 -17.93 4.81
C PRO A 73 -9.07 -17.51 5.81
N MET A 74 -7.84 -17.39 5.31
CA MET A 74 -6.75 -16.84 6.10
C MET A 74 -7.08 -15.42 6.57
N ARG A 75 -6.81 -15.14 7.85
CA ARG A 75 -6.97 -13.81 8.44
C ARG A 75 -5.68 -13.35 9.09
N ILE A 76 -5.39 -12.06 8.94
CA ILE A 76 -4.34 -11.37 9.68
C ILE A 76 -4.96 -10.27 10.52
N THR A 77 -4.66 -10.25 11.81
CA THR A 77 -5.09 -9.18 12.73
C THR A 77 -3.86 -8.36 13.10
N LEU A 78 -3.96 -7.05 12.89
CA LEU A 78 -2.92 -6.07 13.22
C LEU A 78 -3.43 -5.20 14.36
N ASP A 79 -2.80 -5.29 15.53
CA ASP A 79 -3.11 -4.46 16.69
C ASP A 79 -2.20 -3.24 16.70
N VAL A 80 -2.77 -2.04 16.60
CA VAL A 80 -2.02 -0.80 16.51
C VAL A 80 -1.41 -0.38 17.86
N PRO A 81 -2.17 -0.41 18.98
CA PRO A 81 -1.63 0.01 20.27
C PRO A 81 -0.40 -0.78 20.72
N THR A 82 -0.36 -2.08 20.47
CA THR A 82 0.74 -2.95 20.89
C THR A 82 1.72 -3.24 19.76
N GLN A 83 1.37 -2.86 18.52
CA GLN A 83 2.10 -3.22 17.29
C GLN A 83 2.36 -4.73 17.20
N THR A 84 1.37 -5.53 17.59
CA THR A 84 1.41 -6.99 17.46
C THR A 84 0.52 -7.47 16.32
N TYR A 85 0.87 -8.63 15.77
CA TYR A 85 0.01 -9.28 14.79
C TYR A 85 -0.25 -10.75 15.15
N SER A 86 -1.35 -11.26 14.62
CA SER A 86 -1.66 -12.70 14.65
C SER A 86 -2.26 -13.13 13.32
N VAL A 87 -1.98 -14.38 12.95
CA VAL A 87 -2.49 -14.98 11.71
C VAL A 87 -3.28 -16.23 12.06
N THR A 88 -4.49 -16.32 11.51
CA THR A 88 -5.31 -17.53 11.54
C THR A 88 -5.38 -18.08 10.12
N ILE A 89 -4.98 -19.33 9.95
CA ILE A 89 -5.01 -20.03 8.68
C ILE A 89 -5.42 -21.48 8.92
N THR A 90 -6.36 -21.98 8.13
CA THR A 90 -6.81 -23.36 8.17
C THR A 90 -6.23 -24.18 7.02
N GLU A 91 -6.16 -23.57 5.84
CA GLU A 91 -5.64 -24.20 4.62
C GLU A 91 -4.59 -23.30 3.95
N GLY A 92 -3.67 -23.92 3.22
CA GLY A 92 -2.60 -23.24 2.51
C GLY A 92 -1.33 -23.06 3.34
N LYS A 93 -0.34 -22.39 2.75
CA LYS A 93 0.94 -22.12 3.40
C LYS A 93 0.89 -20.80 4.16
N ASN A 94 1.22 -20.82 5.44
CA ASN A 94 1.44 -19.61 6.20
C ASN A 94 2.83 -19.00 5.87
N PHE A 95 2.83 -17.85 5.20
CA PHE A 95 4.04 -17.08 4.89
C PHE A 95 4.42 -16.10 6.00
N PHE A 96 3.46 -15.73 6.86
CA PHE A 96 3.59 -14.62 7.80
C PHE A 96 4.01 -15.05 9.21
N GLY A 97 4.02 -16.37 9.49
CA GLY A 97 4.15 -16.90 10.86
C GLY A 97 2.83 -16.79 11.63
N GLU A 98 2.78 -17.32 12.85
CA GLU A 98 1.54 -17.36 13.63
C GLU A 98 1.23 -16.03 14.32
N SER A 99 2.27 -15.39 14.88
CA SER A 99 2.15 -14.12 15.61
C SER A 99 3.52 -13.48 15.81
N GLY A 100 3.50 -12.18 16.15
CA GLY A 100 4.70 -11.43 16.44
C GLY A 100 4.42 -9.94 16.57
N THR A 101 5.41 -9.13 16.26
CA THR A 101 5.30 -7.66 16.19
C THR A 101 5.40 -7.18 14.75
N TRP A 102 4.88 -5.99 14.48
CA TRP A 102 4.96 -5.39 13.17
C TRP A 102 5.33 -3.91 13.25
N THR A 103 5.98 -3.41 12.19
CA THR A 103 6.33 -2.00 12.03
C THR A 103 6.15 -1.57 10.58
N LEU A 104 5.91 -0.28 10.37
CA LEU A 104 5.97 0.34 9.04
C LEU A 104 7.36 0.95 8.83
N ASP A 105 7.79 1.04 7.58
CA ASP A 105 9.01 1.78 7.20
C ASP A 105 8.87 3.29 7.43
N ASP A 106 7.68 3.85 7.17
CA ASP A 106 7.32 5.25 7.42
C ASP A 106 5.84 5.33 7.85
N ASN A 107 5.55 6.05 8.94
CA ASN A 107 4.18 6.20 9.44
C ASN A 107 3.35 7.21 8.63
N LEU A 108 3.98 8.10 7.88
CA LEU A 108 3.30 9.12 7.05
C LEU A 108 3.05 8.65 5.63
N ALA A 109 4.02 7.93 5.06
CA ALA A 109 3.96 7.44 3.68
C ALA A 109 4.51 6.00 3.59
N PRO A 110 3.87 5.02 4.24
CA PRO A 110 4.38 3.66 4.29
C PRO A 110 4.42 3.02 2.90
N SER A 111 5.53 2.38 2.59
CA SER A 111 5.73 1.55 1.40
C SER A 111 5.88 0.07 1.74
N SER A 112 6.26 -0.23 2.98
CA SER A 112 6.38 -1.61 3.45
C SER A 112 5.95 -1.77 4.91
N ILE A 113 5.59 -3.00 5.25
CA ILE A 113 5.36 -3.48 6.61
C ILE A 113 6.34 -4.61 6.89
N THR A 114 7.00 -4.55 8.02
CA THR A 114 7.88 -5.61 8.51
C THR A 114 7.18 -6.39 9.61
N LEU A 115 7.05 -7.70 9.42
CA LEU A 115 6.54 -8.64 10.42
C LEU A 115 7.73 -9.37 11.06
N MET A 116 7.80 -9.35 12.38
CA MET A 116 8.88 -9.97 13.16
C MET A 116 8.29 -11.01 14.10
N ASN A 117 8.66 -12.27 13.95
CA ASN A 117 8.34 -13.34 14.88
C ASN A 117 9.64 -13.83 15.58
N ALA A 118 9.51 -14.82 16.45
CA ALA A 118 10.66 -15.32 17.23
C ALA A 118 11.81 -15.90 16.37
N ASN A 119 11.54 -16.30 15.12
CA ASN A 119 12.47 -17.04 14.28
C ASN A 119 12.82 -16.34 12.98
N ASP A 120 12.03 -15.34 12.56
CA ASP A 120 12.16 -14.75 11.23
C ASP A 120 11.67 -13.29 11.19
N THR A 121 12.15 -12.56 10.19
CA THR A 121 11.72 -11.21 9.87
C THR A 121 11.30 -11.18 8.41
N LEU A 122 10.05 -10.80 8.16
CA LEU A 122 9.45 -10.77 6.84
C LEU A 122 9.10 -9.33 6.46
N GLU A 123 9.72 -8.83 5.41
CA GLU A 123 9.35 -7.55 4.80
C GLU A 123 8.32 -7.78 3.68
N LEU A 124 7.23 -7.03 3.73
CA LEU A 124 6.14 -7.06 2.77
C LEU A 124 5.91 -5.65 2.23
N PHE A 125 5.87 -5.52 0.91
CA PHE A 125 5.56 -4.26 0.26
C PHE A 125 4.05 -4.03 0.22
N LEU A 126 3.63 -2.79 0.44
CA LEU A 126 2.23 -2.41 0.33
C LEU A 126 1.86 -2.28 -1.15
N GLY A 127 0.86 -3.03 -1.59
CA GLY A 127 0.33 -2.96 -2.95
C GLY A 127 -0.58 -1.74 -3.18
N ASN A 128 -1.08 -1.15 -2.10
CA ASN A 128 -1.91 0.05 -2.11
C ASN A 128 -1.75 0.80 -0.79
N MET A 129 -2.06 2.09 -0.82
CA MET A 129 -2.11 2.91 0.40
C MET A 129 -3.33 2.51 1.24
N VAL A 130 -3.10 2.20 2.51
CA VAL A 130 -4.16 1.84 3.46
C VAL A 130 -4.48 3.04 4.35
N LEU A 131 -5.71 3.51 4.28
CA LEU A 131 -6.27 4.59 5.09
C LEU A 131 -7.17 4.02 6.18
N PRO A 132 -7.50 4.77 7.25
CA PRO A 132 -8.48 4.33 8.26
C PRO A 132 -9.84 3.93 7.67
N THR A 133 -10.21 4.53 6.53
CA THR A 133 -11.44 4.23 5.79
C THR A 133 -11.29 3.15 4.72
N SER A 134 -10.07 2.63 4.50
CA SER A 134 -9.84 1.59 3.49
C SER A 134 -10.41 0.25 3.94
N ASN A 135 -11.12 -0.42 3.04
CA ASN A 135 -11.62 -1.77 3.24
C ASN A 135 -10.74 -2.83 2.56
N ASN A 136 -9.71 -2.41 1.84
CA ASN A 136 -8.81 -3.31 1.11
C ASN A 136 -7.36 -3.02 1.48
N MET A 137 -6.57 -4.09 1.59
CA MET A 137 -5.13 -4.05 1.82
C MET A 137 -4.46 -5.05 0.89
N GLY A 138 -3.48 -4.59 0.12
CA GLY A 138 -2.60 -5.44 -0.69
C GLY A 138 -1.23 -5.58 -0.04
N LEU A 139 -0.76 -6.81 0.15
CA LEU A 139 0.60 -7.11 0.59
C LEU A 139 1.34 -7.90 -0.48
N GLN A 140 2.61 -7.59 -0.70
CA GLN A 140 3.44 -8.27 -1.67
C GLN A 140 4.70 -8.81 -1.00
N TYR A 141 4.95 -10.10 -1.18
CA TYR A 141 6.17 -10.76 -0.77
C TYR A 141 7.06 -11.02 -1.98
N HIS A 142 8.23 -10.41 -2.00
CA HIS A 142 9.20 -10.58 -3.07
C HIS A 142 10.20 -11.67 -2.68
N ARG A 143 10.12 -12.83 -3.34
CA ARG A 143 11.10 -13.89 -3.19
C ARG A 143 12.25 -13.65 -4.17
N VAL A 144 13.44 -13.40 -3.62
CA VAL A 144 14.68 -13.27 -4.39
C VAL A 144 15.44 -14.57 -4.26
N CYS A 145 15.77 -15.21 -5.38
CA CYS A 145 16.80 -16.25 -5.42
C CYS A 145 18.09 -15.58 -5.87
N SER A 146 19.25 -15.98 -5.32
CA SER A 146 20.56 -15.34 -5.49
C SER A 146 20.75 -14.55 -6.80
N ASP A 147 21.47 -13.41 -6.71
CA ASP A 147 21.92 -12.58 -7.83
C ASP A 147 20.87 -11.62 -8.45
N ASP A 148 20.27 -10.76 -7.62
CA ASP A 148 19.48 -9.57 -8.04
C ASP A 148 18.23 -9.81 -8.91
N PHE A 149 17.89 -11.06 -9.23
CA PHE A 149 16.67 -11.38 -9.95
C PHE A 149 15.51 -11.59 -8.98
N LYS A 150 14.50 -10.72 -9.07
CA LYS A 150 13.18 -10.96 -8.46
C LYS A 150 12.56 -12.14 -9.21
N ASN A 151 12.60 -13.31 -8.61
CA ASN A 151 12.13 -14.50 -9.32
C ASN A 151 10.63 -14.69 -9.21
N VAL A 152 10.01 -14.29 -8.08
CA VAL A 152 8.57 -14.46 -7.88
C VAL A 152 8.07 -13.39 -6.90
N ILE A 153 6.93 -12.81 -7.24
CA ILE A 153 6.17 -11.92 -6.36
C ILE A 153 4.88 -12.64 -5.96
N TYR A 154 4.63 -12.75 -4.67
CA TYR A 154 3.35 -13.21 -4.14
C TYR A 154 2.53 -12.03 -3.69
N LYS A 155 1.33 -11.85 -4.27
CA LYS A 155 0.39 -10.78 -3.98
C LYS A 155 -0.76 -11.35 -3.16
N PHE A 156 -0.97 -10.81 -1.98
CA PHE A 156 -2.07 -11.14 -1.08
C PHE A 156 -3.01 -9.95 -1.01
N ASN A 157 -4.25 -10.12 -1.42
CA ASN A 157 -5.27 -9.09 -1.30
C ASN A 157 -6.21 -9.45 -0.16
N PHE A 158 -6.42 -8.51 0.72
CA PHE A 158 -7.24 -8.65 1.91
C PHE A 158 -8.39 -7.66 1.91
N GLN A 159 -9.46 -8.04 2.58
CA GLN A 159 -10.60 -7.18 2.90
C GLN A 159 -10.74 -7.08 4.42
N ARG A 160 -11.08 -5.90 4.91
CA ARG A 160 -11.36 -5.66 6.33
C ARG A 160 -12.69 -6.30 6.72
N ILE A 161 -12.73 -6.97 7.88
CA ILE A 161 -13.92 -7.59 8.46
C ILE A 161 -14.23 -7.05 9.84
#